data_f415814f18006163dc879ea34f26e732
#
_entry.id   f415814f18006163dc879ea34f26e732
#
_cell.length_a   1.000
_cell.length_b   1.000
_cell.length_c   1.000
_cell.angle_alpha   90.00
_cell.angle_beta   90.00
_cell.angle_gamma   90.00
#
_symmetry.space_group_name_H-M   'P 1'
#
loop_
_entity.id
_entity.type
_entity.pdbx_description
1 polymer ?
#
loop_
_entity_poly.entity_id
_entity_poly.type
_entity_poly.pdbx_seq_one_letter_code
_entity_poly.pdbx_strand_id
1 'polypeptide(L)'
;MKINCYIALVAAALACACNPLADTDDMDNNVQATRIAFSPEVVTLDNAGRNAEEDQGQNVIVTLNPKARRSMAWSAETDKTETWCTLTECSVTDADGVTHRGFRITATENTAYKRTATVTLTAADGTQETLRVVQTGVYPDAEVTVDPKQIEFNADEIVPVDVSFTTNMGDVYAVSRDEDADWISWEDLGGNVIRFTAAPWLSLIHISEPTRRSYI
;
A
#
# COMPACT_ATOMS: atom_id res chain seq x y z
N MET A 1 26.60 17.99 7.39
CA MET A 1 26.76 16.58 6.95
C MET A 1 26.94 16.59 5.43
N LYS A 2 28.10 16.14 4.93
CA LYS A 2 28.34 16.18 3.47
C LYS A 2 27.88 14.86 2.88
N ILE A 3 26.81 14.88 2.09
CA ILE A 3 26.26 13.71 1.40
C ILE A 3 26.86 13.70 0.01
N ASN A 4 27.65 12.69 -0.32
CA ASN A 4 28.17 12.48 -1.67
C ASN A 4 27.25 11.47 -2.37
N CYS A 5 26.29 11.99 -3.14
CA CYS A 5 25.47 11.18 -4.04
C CYS A 5 26.13 11.14 -5.42
N TYR A 6 26.50 9.96 -5.90
CA TYR A 6 27.02 9.80 -7.28
C TYR A 6 25.85 9.34 -8.16
N ILE A 7 25.59 10.09 -9.22
CA ILE A 7 24.63 9.70 -10.25
C ILE A 7 25.32 8.65 -11.13
N ALA A 8 24.96 7.39 -10.93
CA ALA A 8 25.34 6.31 -11.81
C ALA A 8 24.14 5.94 -12.70
N LEU A 9 24.25 6.30 -13.99
CA LEU A 9 23.32 5.82 -15.01
C LEU A 9 23.69 4.32 -15.24
N VAL A 10 22.94 3.39 -14.66
CA VAL A 10 23.19 1.97 -14.84
C VAL A 10 22.49 1.49 -16.09
N ALA A 11 23.22 1.42 -17.18
CA ALA A 11 22.90 0.50 -18.26
C ALA A 11 23.13 -0.93 -17.72
N ALA A 12 22.08 -1.74 -17.71
CA ALA A 12 22.16 -3.14 -17.28
C ALA A 12 23.11 -3.91 -18.22
N ALA A 13 24.33 -4.11 -17.77
CA ALA A 13 25.24 -5.09 -18.34
C ALA A 13 25.23 -6.32 -17.43
N LEU A 14 24.58 -7.40 -17.87
CA LEU A 14 24.79 -8.73 -17.30
C LEU A 14 26.27 -9.09 -17.51
N ALA A 15 27.09 -8.90 -16.50
CA ALA A 15 28.40 -9.52 -16.44
C ALA A 15 28.29 -10.78 -15.59
N CYS A 16 28.17 -11.91 -16.27
CA CYS A 16 28.35 -13.24 -15.70
C CYS A 16 29.85 -13.38 -15.35
N ALA A 17 30.24 -13.06 -14.14
CA ALA A 17 31.57 -13.36 -13.62
C ALA A 17 31.52 -14.72 -12.93
N CYS A 18 31.84 -15.77 -13.67
CA CYS A 18 32.23 -17.05 -13.08
C CYS A 18 33.50 -16.83 -12.23
N ASN A 19 33.39 -16.93 -10.94
CA ASN A 19 34.51 -16.99 -10.04
C ASN A 19 34.74 -18.46 -9.67
N PRO A 20 35.82 -19.12 -10.15
CA PRO A 20 36.15 -20.50 -9.78
C PRO A 20 37.04 -20.51 -8.55
N LEU A 21 36.47 -20.44 -7.37
CA LEU A 21 37.08 -20.87 -6.11
C LEU A 21 35.97 -21.07 -5.10
N ALA A 22 35.25 -22.17 -5.25
CA ALA A 22 34.42 -22.67 -4.17
C ALA A 22 35.33 -23.22 -3.08
N ASP A 23 35.45 -22.51 -1.98
CA ASP A 23 35.94 -23.06 -0.73
C ASP A 23 34.92 -24.04 -0.20
N THR A 24 35.26 -25.33 -0.19
CA THR A 24 34.34 -26.46 0.06
C THR A 24 34.21 -26.81 1.55
N ASP A 25 34.32 -25.83 2.43
CA ASP A 25 34.17 -26.04 3.86
C ASP A 25 33.06 -25.18 4.47
N ASP A 26 31.83 -25.40 4.09
CA ASP A 26 30.63 -25.15 4.91
C ASP A 26 29.44 -25.88 4.30
N MET A 27 29.40 -27.20 4.47
CA MET A 27 28.18 -27.99 4.32
C MET A 27 27.29 -27.79 5.57
N ASP A 28 27.01 -26.58 5.94
CA ASP A 28 25.87 -26.28 6.80
C ASP A 28 24.68 -25.96 5.91
N ASN A 29 23.84 -26.97 5.67
CA ASN A 29 22.60 -26.95 4.92
C ASN A 29 21.53 -26.05 5.55
N ASN A 30 21.93 -25.02 6.28
CA ASN A 30 21.05 -24.02 6.81
C ASN A 30 21.14 -22.76 5.91
N VAL A 31 20.51 -22.84 4.74
CA VAL A 31 20.24 -21.66 3.91
C VAL A 31 19.22 -20.81 4.68
N GLN A 32 19.70 -20.04 5.64
CA GLN A 32 18.89 -19.00 6.24
C GLN A 32 18.55 -18.01 5.11
N ALA A 33 17.27 -17.89 4.82
CA ALA A 33 16.77 -16.88 3.88
C ALA A 33 17.38 -15.51 4.23
N THR A 34 17.85 -14.81 3.23
CA THR A 34 18.38 -13.45 3.40
C THR A 34 17.32 -12.60 4.10
N ARG A 35 17.69 -11.95 5.18
CA ARG A 35 16.83 -10.97 5.83
C ARG A 35 17.19 -9.59 5.32
N ILE A 36 16.21 -8.90 4.79
CA ILE A 36 16.32 -7.51 4.34
C ILE A 36 15.68 -6.61 5.41
N ALA A 37 16.35 -5.52 5.75
CA ALA A 37 15.81 -4.50 6.64
C ALA A 37 16.09 -3.11 6.07
N PHE A 38 15.17 -2.18 6.29
CA PHE A 38 15.29 -0.78 5.92
C PHE A 38 15.41 0.11 7.16
N SER A 39 16.18 1.16 7.05
CA SER A 39 16.20 2.24 8.02
C SER A 39 16.12 3.58 7.28
N PRO A 40 14.99 4.30 7.44
CA PRO A 40 13.79 3.98 8.19
C PRO A 40 12.93 2.87 7.55
N GLU A 41 12.03 2.23 8.33
CA GLU A 41 11.10 1.19 7.86
C GLU A 41 9.93 1.74 7.02
N VAL A 42 9.66 3.03 7.12
CA VAL A 42 8.67 3.76 6.33
C VAL A 42 9.26 5.12 5.98
N VAL A 43 9.12 5.52 4.73
CA VAL A 43 9.51 6.87 4.28
C VAL A 43 8.29 7.75 4.26
N THR A 44 8.35 8.90 4.94
CA THR A 44 7.29 9.91 4.95
C THR A 44 7.84 11.23 4.44
N LEU A 45 7.22 11.74 3.38
CA LEU A 45 7.56 13.01 2.74
C LEU A 45 6.38 13.98 2.85
N ASP A 46 6.68 15.27 2.96
CA ASP A 46 5.67 16.31 2.83
C ASP A 46 5.20 16.49 1.37
N ASN A 47 4.26 17.38 1.15
CA ASN A 47 3.72 17.62 -0.19
C ASN A 47 4.78 18.14 -1.18
N ALA A 48 5.84 18.79 -0.70
CA ALA A 48 6.96 19.27 -1.53
C ALA A 48 8.06 18.21 -1.76
N GLY A 49 7.88 16.99 -1.21
CA GLY A 49 8.84 15.91 -1.32
C GLY A 49 10.00 15.98 -0.33
N ARG A 50 9.82 16.67 0.81
CA ARG A 50 10.80 16.82 1.88
C ARG A 50 10.47 15.91 3.04
N ASN A 51 11.47 15.56 3.82
CA ASN A 51 11.25 14.98 5.13
C ASN A 51 11.68 15.97 6.24
N ALA A 52 11.45 15.60 7.50
CA ALA A 52 11.75 16.47 8.65
C ALA A 52 13.25 16.78 8.83
N GLU A 53 14.13 15.98 8.25
CA GLU A 53 15.57 16.05 8.44
C GLU A 53 16.33 16.48 7.18
N GLU A 54 15.74 16.33 6.00
CA GLU A 54 16.39 16.59 4.71
C GLU A 54 15.53 17.46 3.81
N ASP A 55 16.13 18.47 3.19
CA ASP A 55 15.43 19.44 2.33
C ASP A 55 14.78 18.83 1.09
N GLN A 56 15.25 17.67 0.63
CA GLN A 56 14.68 16.97 -0.52
C GLN A 56 14.83 15.46 -0.36
N GLY A 57 13.70 14.74 -0.35
CA GLY A 57 13.68 13.29 -0.28
C GLY A 57 14.18 12.74 1.06
N GLN A 58 14.45 11.45 1.09
CA GLN A 58 14.94 10.73 2.26
C GLN A 58 15.93 9.64 1.88
N ASN A 59 17.01 9.53 2.65
CA ASN A 59 17.97 8.44 2.54
C ASN A 59 17.45 7.21 3.29
N VAL A 60 17.66 6.04 2.70
CA VAL A 60 17.29 4.75 3.26
C VAL A 60 18.51 3.85 3.28
N ILE A 61 18.88 3.36 4.45
CA ILE A 61 19.92 2.36 4.63
C ILE A 61 19.31 0.98 4.40
N VAL A 62 20.00 0.15 3.62
CA VAL A 62 19.63 -1.24 3.38
C VAL A 62 20.60 -2.15 4.15
N THR A 63 20.05 -3.00 5.00
CA THR A 63 20.80 -4.02 5.72
C THR A 63 20.35 -5.40 5.27
N LEU A 64 21.31 -6.16 4.74
CA LEU A 64 21.10 -7.54 4.34
C LEU A 64 21.81 -8.46 5.34
N ASN A 65 21.08 -9.32 5.99
CA ASN A 65 21.54 -10.34 6.94
C ASN A 65 22.83 -9.96 7.71
N PRO A 66 22.73 -9.50 8.97
CA PRO A 66 23.86 -8.97 9.73
C PRO A 66 25.02 -9.99 9.93
N LYS A 67 24.80 -11.27 9.62
CA LYS A 67 25.81 -12.34 9.66
C LYS A 67 26.42 -12.69 8.31
N ALA A 68 25.94 -12.10 7.21
CA ALA A 68 26.51 -12.36 5.90
C ALA A 68 27.92 -11.73 5.83
N ARG A 69 28.96 -12.57 5.69
CA ARG A 69 30.35 -12.14 5.59
C ARG A 69 30.70 -11.44 4.27
N ARG A 70 29.75 -11.37 3.33
CA ARG A 70 29.91 -10.72 2.02
C ARG A 70 28.76 -9.75 1.79
N SER A 71 29.07 -8.59 1.22
CA SER A 71 28.04 -7.69 0.73
C SER A 71 27.27 -8.36 -0.41
N MET A 72 26.01 -8.70 -0.18
CA MET A 72 25.18 -9.23 -1.24
C MET A 72 24.76 -8.10 -2.19
N ALA A 73 24.70 -8.41 -3.48
CA ALA A 73 24.10 -7.52 -4.45
C ALA A 73 22.58 -7.50 -4.24
N TRP A 74 22.00 -6.33 -4.47
CA TRP A 74 20.56 -6.11 -4.45
C TRP A 74 20.18 -5.05 -5.49
N SER A 75 18.94 -5.04 -5.88
CA SER A 75 18.32 -3.98 -6.67
C SER A 75 17.06 -3.49 -5.98
N ALA A 76 16.73 -2.23 -6.18
CA ALA A 76 15.50 -1.64 -5.67
C ALA A 76 14.76 -0.97 -6.83
N GLU A 77 13.44 -1.17 -6.90
CA GLU A 77 12.59 -0.57 -7.92
C GLU A 77 11.25 -0.15 -7.32
N THR A 78 10.66 0.89 -7.90
CA THR A 78 9.27 1.27 -7.67
C THR A 78 8.37 0.66 -8.74
N ASP A 79 7.06 0.56 -8.47
CA ASP A 79 6.09 0.26 -9.51
C ASP A 79 6.20 1.30 -10.63
N LYS A 80 6.18 0.84 -11.87
CA LYS A 80 6.30 1.70 -13.07
C LYS A 80 5.16 2.72 -13.21
N THR A 81 4.05 2.50 -12.53
CA THR A 81 2.92 3.43 -12.48
C THR A 81 3.19 4.62 -11.56
N GLU A 82 4.11 4.48 -10.61
CA GLU A 82 4.43 5.49 -9.59
C GLU A 82 5.55 6.44 -10.05
N THR A 83 5.32 7.17 -11.15
CA THR A 83 6.31 8.06 -11.78
C THR A 83 6.72 9.25 -10.93
N TRP A 84 6.01 9.53 -9.86
CA TRP A 84 6.27 10.64 -8.95
C TRP A 84 7.38 10.34 -7.93
N CYS A 85 7.71 9.08 -7.72
CA CYS A 85 8.70 8.59 -6.76
C CYS A 85 9.93 8.06 -7.52
N THR A 86 11.09 8.61 -7.22
CA THR A 86 12.34 8.25 -7.91
C THR A 86 13.35 7.71 -6.90
N LEU A 87 14.03 6.62 -7.27
CA LEU A 87 15.09 5.99 -6.48
C LEU A 87 16.45 6.32 -7.09
N THR A 88 17.42 6.64 -6.24
CA THR A 88 18.81 6.80 -6.63
C THR A 88 19.68 6.06 -5.63
N GLU A 89 20.44 5.06 -6.07
CA GLU A 89 21.41 4.37 -5.20
C GLU A 89 22.46 5.35 -4.68
N CYS A 90 22.78 5.26 -3.40
CA CYS A 90 23.79 6.09 -2.77
C CYS A 90 24.43 5.39 -1.56
N SER A 91 25.51 5.97 -1.08
CA SER A 91 26.10 5.60 0.20
C SER A 91 25.58 6.55 1.28
N VAL A 92 25.08 5.97 2.38
CA VAL A 92 24.54 6.70 3.52
C VAL A 92 25.44 6.47 4.73
N THR A 93 25.86 7.53 5.40
CA THR A 93 26.63 7.43 6.63
C THR A 93 25.68 7.63 7.81
N ASP A 94 25.66 6.65 8.73
CA ASP A 94 24.82 6.70 9.92
C ASP A 94 25.39 7.65 11.00
N ALA A 95 24.70 7.74 12.13
CA ALA A 95 25.09 8.61 13.25
C ALA A 95 26.43 8.19 13.90
N ASP A 96 26.80 6.92 13.78
CA ASP A 96 28.04 6.36 14.31
C ASP A 96 29.22 6.54 13.34
N GLY A 97 28.99 7.16 12.17
CA GLY A 97 29.99 7.40 11.14
C GLY A 97 30.27 6.21 10.24
N VAL A 98 29.44 5.17 10.31
CA VAL A 98 29.56 3.99 9.45
C VAL A 98 28.84 4.23 8.13
N THR A 99 29.51 3.93 7.02
CA THR A 99 28.94 4.09 5.68
C THR A 99 28.27 2.79 5.23
N HIS A 100 27.00 2.89 4.88
CA HIS A 100 26.18 1.81 4.38
C HIS A 100 25.80 2.04 2.92
N ARG A 101 25.53 0.95 2.20
CA ARG A 101 24.87 1.03 0.90
C ARG A 101 23.38 1.22 1.11
N GLY A 102 22.80 2.14 0.37
CA GLY A 102 21.38 2.47 0.46
C GLY A 102 20.90 3.14 -0.82
N PHE A 103 19.77 3.78 -0.71
CA PHE A 103 19.21 4.58 -1.80
C PHE A 103 18.53 5.84 -1.23
N ARG A 104 18.45 6.85 -2.08
CA ARG A 104 17.71 8.05 -1.82
C ARG A 104 16.38 8.01 -2.54
N ILE A 105 15.31 8.30 -1.83
CA ILE A 105 13.98 8.49 -2.38
C ILE A 105 13.75 9.98 -2.55
N THR A 106 13.36 10.39 -3.75
CA THR A 106 12.89 11.74 -4.04
C THR A 106 11.49 11.68 -4.64
N ALA A 107 10.69 12.69 -4.39
CA ALA A 107 9.33 12.79 -4.89
C ALA A 107 9.08 14.13 -5.54
N THR A 108 8.28 14.14 -6.61
CA THR A 108 7.76 15.37 -7.17
C THR A 108 6.73 16.00 -6.25
N GLU A 109 6.49 17.30 -6.38
CA GLU A 109 5.45 18.00 -5.61
C GLU A 109 4.08 17.31 -5.76
N ASN A 110 3.35 17.20 -4.65
CA ASN A 110 2.02 16.64 -4.60
C ASN A 110 0.98 17.73 -4.30
N THR A 111 0.30 18.20 -5.32
CA THR A 111 -0.76 19.21 -5.21
C THR A 111 -2.16 18.63 -5.02
N ALA A 112 -2.26 17.33 -4.78
CA ALA A 112 -3.51 16.61 -4.61
C ALA A 112 -3.63 16.01 -3.18
N TYR A 113 -4.23 14.85 -3.08
CA TYR A 113 -4.35 14.08 -1.83
C TYR A 113 -3.08 13.28 -1.54
N LYS A 114 -2.98 12.78 -0.31
CA LYS A 114 -1.94 11.83 0.10
C LYS A 114 -1.83 10.67 -0.91
N ARG A 115 -0.60 10.31 -1.24
CA ARG A 115 -0.30 9.19 -2.12
C ARG A 115 0.76 8.28 -1.52
N THR A 116 0.76 7.04 -1.96
CA THR A 116 1.70 6.03 -1.47
C THR A 116 2.33 5.30 -2.65
N ALA A 117 3.59 4.93 -2.49
CA ALA A 117 4.30 4.04 -3.40
C ALA A 117 4.94 2.89 -2.62
N THR A 118 5.23 1.82 -3.30
CA THR A 118 5.95 0.67 -2.76
C THR A 118 7.28 0.54 -3.49
N VAL A 119 8.37 0.49 -2.72
CA VAL A 119 9.69 0.14 -3.22
C VAL A 119 9.92 -1.34 -2.94
N THR A 120 10.17 -2.13 -3.98
CA THR A 120 10.53 -3.53 -3.84
C THR A 120 12.04 -3.67 -3.96
N LEU A 121 12.66 -4.24 -2.94
CA LEU A 121 14.07 -4.60 -2.96
C LEU A 121 14.20 -6.10 -3.18
N THR A 122 15.04 -6.47 -4.13
CA THR A 122 15.33 -7.87 -4.47
C THR A 122 16.80 -8.15 -4.22
N ALA A 123 17.10 -9.08 -3.32
CA ALA A 123 18.46 -9.55 -3.07
C ALA A 123 18.91 -10.57 -4.14
N ALA A 124 20.22 -10.82 -4.23
CA ALA A 124 20.80 -11.72 -5.24
C ALA A 124 20.31 -13.17 -5.16
N ASP A 125 19.77 -13.60 -4.00
CA ASP A 125 19.17 -14.92 -3.82
C ASP A 125 17.68 -14.97 -4.19
N GLY A 126 17.12 -13.85 -4.68
CA GLY A 126 15.71 -13.72 -5.04
C GLY A 126 14.78 -13.35 -3.87
N THR A 127 15.30 -13.21 -2.66
CA THR A 127 14.50 -12.73 -1.53
C THR A 127 14.06 -11.29 -1.78
N GLN A 128 12.79 -11.00 -1.51
CA GLN A 128 12.21 -9.68 -1.69
C GLN A 128 11.67 -9.14 -0.38
N GLU A 129 11.78 -7.83 -0.22
CA GLU A 129 11.17 -7.05 0.85
C GLU A 129 10.66 -5.73 0.30
N THR A 130 9.63 -5.18 0.95
CA THR A 130 8.98 -3.96 0.47
C THR A 130 9.09 -2.82 1.49
N LEU A 131 9.38 -1.63 0.98
CA LEU A 131 9.39 -0.39 1.75
C LEU A 131 8.23 0.49 1.29
N ARG A 132 7.45 0.95 2.24
CA ARG A 132 6.35 1.87 1.97
C ARG A 132 6.85 3.31 1.97
N VAL A 133 6.49 4.05 0.90
CA VAL A 133 6.71 5.49 0.77
C VAL A 133 5.37 6.19 0.84
N VAL A 134 5.24 7.17 1.71
CA VAL A 134 4.04 7.99 1.90
C VAL A 134 4.40 9.44 1.60
N GLN A 135 3.66 10.10 0.75
CA GLN A 135 3.77 11.54 0.56
C GLN A 135 2.44 12.21 0.91
N THR A 136 2.48 13.19 1.81
CA THR A 136 1.28 13.99 2.09
C THR A 136 0.90 14.83 0.87
N GLY A 137 -0.36 15.23 0.83
CA GLY A 137 -0.85 16.16 -0.19
C GLY A 137 -1.11 17.55 0.38
N VAL A 138 -1.54 18.45 -0.49
CA VAL A 138 -2.04 19.77 -0.07
C VAL A 138 -3.42 19.63 0.60
N TYR A 139 -4.21 18.66 0.14
CA TYR A 139 -5.52 18.39 0.74
C TYR A 139 -5.40 17.42 1.91
N PRO A 140 -6.20 17.62 2.98
CA PRO A 140 -6.25 16.69 4.10
C PRO A 140 -6.71 15.29 3.64
N ASP A 141 -6.44 14.28 4.45
CA ASP A 141 -7.01 12.95 4.23
C ASP A 141 -8.55 13.04 4.26
N ALA A 142 -9.20 12.32 3.36
CA ALA A 142 -10.65 12.29 3.31
C ALA A 142 -11.21 11.64 4.59
N GLU A 143 -12.08 12.35 5.27
CA GLU A 143 -12.79 11.86 6.45
C GLU A 143 -14.28 11.84 6.15
N VAL A 144 -14.92 10.71 6.45
CA VAL A 144 -16.38 10.55 6.36
C VAL A 144 -16.86 9.92 7.66
N THR A 145 -17.85 10.57 8.26
CA THR A 145 -18.57 10.02 9.42
C THR A 145 -20.04 9.86 9.04
N VAL A 146 -20.62 8.71 9.34
CA VAL A 146 -22.02 8.39 9.03
C VAL A 146 -22.80 8.11 10.32
N ASP A 147 -24.07 8.52 10.34
CA ASP A 147 -24.99 8.29 11.45
C ASP A 147 -26.43 8.04 10.93
N PRO A 148 -27.03 6.88 11.23
CA PRO A 148 -26.48 5.75 11.96
C PRO A 148 -25.39 4.97 11.14
N LYS A 149 -24.46 4.32 11.83
CA LYS A 149 -23.41 3.48 11.17
C LYS A 149 -23.93 2.14 10.68
N GLN A 150 -25.07 1.71 11.19
CA GLN A 150 -25.74 0.47 10.82
C GLN A 150 -27.22 0.76 10.69
N ILE A 151 -27.83 0.23 9.64
CA ILE A 151 -29.27 0.30 9.39
C ILE A 151 -29.81 -1.12 9.27
N GLU A 152 -31.03 -1.33 9.75
CA GLU A 152 -31.75 -2.61 9.67
C GLU A 152 -33.09 -2.37 9.01
N PHE A 153 -33.47 -3.26 8.13
CA PHE A 153 -34.80 -3.24 7.50
C PHE A 153 -35.63 -4.40 8.02
N ASN A 154 -36.85 -4.11 8.41
CA ASN A 154 -37.79 -5.16 8.78
C ASN A 154 -38.38 -5.81 7.53
N ALA A 155 -38.39 -7.13 7.48
CA ALA A 155 -38.95 -7.87 6.35
C ALA A 155 -40.45 -7.66 6.15
N ASP A 156 -41.19 -7.43 7.26
CA ASP A 156 -42.67 -7.27 7.23
C ASP A 156 -43.09 -5.85 6.90
N GLU A 157 -42.28 -4.87 7.23
CA GLU A 157 -42.56 -3.45 6.98
C GLU A 157 -41.25 -2.72 6.61
N ILE A 158 -41.15 -2.40 5.31
CA ILE A 158 -39.97 -1.69 4.80
C ILE A 158 -40.19 -0.19 4.94
N VAL A 159 -39.54 0.38 5.92
CA VAL A 159 -39.50 1.83 6.13
C VAL A 159 -38.16 2.36 5.63
N PRO A 160 -38.16 3.36 4.73
CA PRO A 160 -36.92 4.01 4.33
C PRO A 160 -36.17 4.59 5.53
N VAL A 161 -34.85 4.50 5.53
CA VAL A 161 -33.99 5.01 6.60
C VAL A 161 -33.10 6.11 6.06
N ASP A 162 -33.12 7.27 6.71
CA ASP A 162 -32.27 8.39 6.38
C ASP A 162 -30.96 8.28 7.18
N VAL A 163 -29.86 8.35 6.46
CA VAL A 163 -28.50 8.33 7.03
C VAL A 163 -27.88 9.69 6.77
N SER A 164 -27.50 10.37 7.82
CA SER A 164 -26.73 11.61 7.75
C SER A 164 -25.24 11.30 7.70
N PHE A 165 -24.48 12.12 6.99
CA PHE A 165 -23.04 12.01 6.99
C PHE A 165 -22.38 13.37 7.08
N THR A 166 -21.13 13.40 7.56
CA THR A 166 -20.26 14.55 7.50
C THR A 166 -18.97 14.18 6.78
N THR A 167 -18.46 15.10 5.99
CA THR A 167 -17.19 14.91 5.29
C THR A 167 -16.43 16.22 5.25
N ASN A 168 -15.09 16.13 5.28
CA ASN A 168 -14.22 17.28 5.07
C ASN A 168 -13.96 17.57 3.57
N MET A 169 -14.61 16.81 2.66
CA MET A 169 -14.42 16.87 1.21
C MET A 169 -15.49 17.68 0.47
N GLY A 170 -16.36 18.38 1.20
CA GLY A 170 -17.49 19.11 0.62
C GLY A 170 -18.46 18.17 -0.07
N ASP A 171 -18.85 18.48 -1.32
CA ASP A 171 -19.82 17.69 -2.10
C ASP A 171 -19.17 16.53 -2.88
N VAL A 172 -17.89 16.21 -2.62
CA VAL A 172 -17.17 15.15 -3.31
C VAL A 172 -17.28 13.85 -2.52
N TYR A 173 -18.29 13.04 -2.81
CA TYR A 173 -18.48 11.71 -2.26
C TYR A 173 -19.14 10.78 -3.28
N ALA A 174 -19.06 9.49 -3.04
CA ALA A 174 -19.75 8.48 -3.81
C ALA A 174 -20.36 7.44 -2.86
N VAL A 175 -21.56 6.98 -3.19
CA VAL A 175 -22.24 5.88 -2.51
C VAL A 175 -22.16 4.67 -3.42
N SER A 176 -21.69 3.56 -2.89
CA SER A 176 -21.62 2.29 -3.60
C SER A 176 -22.14 1.16 -2.73
N ARG A 177 -22.50 0.05 -3.36
CA ARG A 177 -22.90 -1.19 -2.70
C ARG A 177 -22.09 -2.34 -3.25
N ASP A 178 -22.06 -3.44 -2.51
CA ASP A 178 -21.52 -4.70 -3.01
C ASP A 178 -22.38 -5.25 -4.13
N GLU A 179 -21.80 -6.00 -5.06
CA GLU A 179 -22.50 -6.54 -6.24
C GLU A 179 -23.72 -7.40 -5.85
N ASP A 180 -23.61 -8.11 -4.73
CA ASP A 180 -24.68 -8.99 -4.21
C ASP A 180 -25.78 -8.25 -3.43
N ALA A 181 -25.66 -6.93 -3.24
CA ALA A 181 -26.60 -6.12 -2.48
C ALA A 181 -27.60 -5.38 -3.38
N ASP A 182 -28.12 -6.04 -4.42
CA ASP A 182 -29.07 -5.48 -5.38
C ASP A 182 -30.44 -5.17 -4.76
N TRP A 183 -30.72 -5.74 -3.59
CA TRP A 183 -31.94 -5.52 -2.80
C TRP A 183 -32.01 -4.15 -2.13
N ILE A 184 -30.89 -3.40 -2.05
CA ILE A 184 -30.84 -2.06 -1.45
C ILE A 184 -30.72 -0.98 -2.53
N SER A 185 -31.47 0.09 -2.39
CA SER A 185 -31.39 1.29 -3.23
C SER A 185 -31.23 2.53 -2.35
N TRP A 186 -30.78 3.62 -2.93
CA TRP A 186 -30.64 4.89 -2.21
C TRP A 186 -30.98 6.09 -3.09
N GLU A 187 -31.35 7.16 -2.44
CA GLU A 187 -31.61 8.47 -2.99
C GLU A 187 -30.84 9.53 -2.19
N ASP A 188 -30.17 10.42 -2.88
CA ASP A 188 -29.52 11.58 -2.25
C ASP A 188 -30.55 12.67 -2.06
N LEU A 189 -30.84 13.02 -0.81
CA LEU A 189 -31.79 14.06 -0.45
C LEU A 189 -31.16 15.45 -0.40
N GLY A 190 -29.84 15.55 -0.60
CA GLY A 190 -29.07 16.77 -0.35
C GLY A 190 -28.83 17.03 1.13
N GLY A 191 -28.02 18.06 1.43
CA GLY A 191 -27.71 18.41 2.81
C GLY A 191 -26.99 17.32 3.62
N ASN A 192 -26.22 16.48 2.94
CA ASN A 192 -25.51 15.34 3.54
C ASN A 192 -26.44 14.26 4.12
N VAL A 193 -27.58 14.02 3.48
CA VAL A 193 -28.52 12.97 3.88
C VAL A 193 -28.80 12.06 2.69
N ILE A 194 -28.63 10.76 2.92
CA ILE A 194 -28.94 9.71 1.95
C ILE A 194 -30.04 8.83 2.51
N ARG A 195 -31.11 8.66 1.73
CA ARG A 195 -32.22 7.78 2.07
C ARG A 195 -31.98 6.40 1.48
N PHE A 196 -31.97 5.39 2.32
CA PHE A 196 -31.87 3.99 1.91
C PHE A 196 -33.24 3.32 1.96
N THR A 197 -33.52 2.48 0.96
CA THR A 197 -34.73 1.69 0.86
C THR A 197 -34.36 0.27 0.46
N ALA A 198 -34.95 -0.72 1.14
CA ALA A 198 -34.79 -2.12 0.77
C ALA A 198 -35.90 -2.57 -0.21
N ALA A 199 -35.56 -3.49 -1.10
CA ALA A 199 -36.57 -4.20 -1.85
C ALA A 199 -37.32 -5.18 -0.94
N PRO A 200 -38.62 -5.46 -1.19
CA PRO A 200 -39.35 -6.45 -0.42
C PRO A 200 -38.64 -7.81 -0.47
N TRP A 201 -38.42 -8.40 0.69
CA TRP A 201 -37.93 -9.77 0.75
C TRP A 201 -38.99 -10.73 0.23
N LEU A 202 -38.86 -11.14 -1.02
CA LEU A 202 -39.65 -12.24 -1.55
C LEU A 202 -39.07 -13.53 -0.96
N SER A 203 -39.61 -13.95 0.18
CA SER A 203 -39.33 -15.27 0.73
C SER A 203 -39.75 -16.29 -0.32
N LEU A 204 -38.80 -16.90 -1.02
CA LEU A 204 -39.01 -18.03 -1.92
C LEU A 204 -39.28 -19.32 -1.12
N ILE A 205 -40.04 -19.22 -0.03
CA ILE A 205 -40.64 -20.38 0.59
C ILE A 205 -42.03 -20.59 -0.06
N HIS A 206 -42.05 -20.75 -1.36
CA HIS A 206 -43.04 -21.61 -1.96
C HIS A 206 -42.49 -23.02 -1.91
N ILE A 207 -42.58 -23.61 -0.74
CA ILE A 207 -42.61 -25.07 -0.63
C ILE A 207 -43.93 -25.44 -1.26
N SER A 208 -43.87 -25.83 -2.54
CA SER A 208 -45.00 -26.53 -3.18
C SER A 208 -45.28 -27.73 -2.29
N GLU A 209 -46.45 -27.72 -1.62
CA GLU A 209 -46.92 -28.87 -0.89
C GLU A 209 -46.88 -30.06 -1.86
N PRO A 210 -46.27 -31.20 -1.44
CA PRO A 210 -46.33 -32.42 -2.23
C PRO A 210 -47.82 -32.82 -2.33
N THR A 211 -48.35 -32.68 -3.52
CA THR A 211 -49.70 -33.18 -3.84
C THR A 211 -49.81 -34.62 -3.42
N ARG A 212 -50.50 -34.87 -2.29
CA ARG A 212 -50.81 -36.17 -1.79
C ARG A 212 -51.74 -36.87 -2.81
N ARG A 213 -51.18 -37.71 -3.68
CA ARG A 213 -51.95 -38.58 -4.53
C ARG A 213 -52.69 -39.58 -3.62
N SER A 214 -54.00 -39.35 -3.46
CA SER A 214 -54.96 -40.32 -2.94
C SER A 214 -55.14 -41.38 -4.03
N TYR A 215 -54.64 -42.59 -3.79
CA TYR A 215 -55.07 -43.75 -4.55
C TYR A 215 -56.34 -44.33 -3.85
N ILE A 216 -57.43 -44.38 -4.62
CA ILE A 216 -58.61 -45.19 -4.30
C ILE A 216 -58.37 -46.59 -4.83
#